data_8ccffb7f90748c522ac2b7c2a6ff96c0
#
_entry.id   8ccffb7f90748c522ac2b7c2a6ff96c0
#
_cell.length_a   1.000
_cell.length_b   1.000
_cell.length_c   1.000
_cell.angle_alpha   90.00
_cell.angle_beta   90.00
_cell.angle_gamma   90.00
#
_symmetry.space_group_name_H-M   'P 1'
#
loop_
_entity.id
_entity.type
_entity.pdbx_description
1 polymer ?
#
loop_
_entity_poly.entity_id
_entity_poly.type
_entity_poly.pdbx_seq_one_letter_code
_entity_poly.pdbx_strand_id
1 'polypeptide(L)'
;MPTLSNATFNPTHQAEGQSVTVRLEFDKALQTASAELGGSAVTLTKTADAKVWTGDVVVPVSSELTVGLVVKDYQDLSGNTGAEDRSHSMPITPTLAITPVGNVDSSNAAALQITGTSSRFDGQTVSVEIKAQGSATAIASGSATVQSGGAWTSSMMDMSDQLNGTYTVVVTGTNASNVEATESTNFTLAQALPTLTNAIFNPTHQAEGQSVTVRLEFDKALQAASAEL
;
A
#
# COMPACT_ATOMS: atom_id res chain seq x y z
N MET A 1 45.36 -5.04 -7.54
CA MET A 1 44.13 -5.84 -7.51
C MET A 1 42.99 -4.97 -7.99
N PRO A 2 42.01 -5.48 -8.73
CA PRO A 2 40.77 -4.76 -9.04
C PRO A 2 39.86 -4.69 -7.80
N THR A 3 39.01 -3.67 -7.73
CA THR A 3 38.01 -3.47 -6.68
C THR A 3 36.68 -3.13 -7.29
N LEU A 4 35.57 -3.59 -6.65
CA LEU A 4 34.22 -3.15 -6.98
C LEU A 4 34.09 -1.70 -6.50
N SER A 5 33.71 -0.79 -7.39
CA SER A 5 33.52 0.63 -7.07
C SER A 5 32.06 0.97 -6.80
N ASN A 6 31.13 0.27 -7.47
CA ASN A 6 29.69 0.51 -7.33
C ASN A 6 28.89 -0.72 -7.76
N ALA A 7 27.72 -0.92 -7.13
CA ALA A 7 26.71 -1.87 -7.58
C ALA A 7 25.32 -1.21 -7.50
N THR A 8 24.56 -1.32 -8.58
CA THR A 8 23.22 -0.78 -8.69
C THR A 8 22.23 -1.81 -9.19
N PHE A 9 20.96 -1.62 -8.86
CA PHE A 9 19.85 -2.48 -9.23
C PHE A 9 18.82 -1.68 -10.03
N ASN A 10 18.27 -2.29 -11.08
CA ASN A 10 17.17 -1.69 -11.84
C ASN A 10 16.05 -2.73 -12.06
N PRO A 11 14.87 -2.52 -11.45
CA PRO A 11 14.52 -1.46 -10.53
C PRO A 11 15.31 -1.51 -9.21
N THR A 12 15.31 -0.42 -8.43
CA THR A 12 16.07 -0.29 -7.17
C THR A 12 15.57 -1.22 -6.06
N HIS A 13 14.36 -1.73 -6.18
CA HIS A 13 13.75 -2.80 -5.38
C HIS A 13 12.86 -3.63 -6.26
N GLN A 14 12.64 -4.90 -5.95
CA GLN A 14 11.84 -5.80 -6.76
C GLN A 14 11.17 -6.88 -5.91
N ALA A 15 10.00 -7.37 -6.37
CA ALA A 15 9.31 -8.48 -5.75
C ALA A 15 10.03 -9.81 -6.01
N GLU A 16 9.87 -10.76 -5.10
CA GLU A 16 10.32 -12.15 -5.30
C GLU A 16 9.74 -12.76 -6.58
N GLY A 17 10.53 -13.57 -7.23
CA GLY A 17 10.14 -14.20 -8.50
C GLY A 17 10.16 -13.27 -9.72
N GLN A 18 10.43 -11.98 -9.54
CA GLN A 18 10.56 -11.02 -10.63
C GLN A 18 12.03 -10.79 -10.99
N SER A 19 12.29 -10.38 -12.24
CA SER A 19 13.64 -10.12 -12.71
C SER A 19 14.12 -8.73 -12.32
N VAL A 20 15.40 -8.63 -11.97
CA VAL A 20 16.12 -7.38 -11.73
C VAL A 20 17.44 -7.39 -12.49
N THR A 21 17.82 -6.23 -13.04
CA THR A 21 19.13 -6.04 -13.65
C THR A 21 20.12 -5.55 -12.61
N VAL A 22 21.22 -6.27 -12.45
CA VAL A 22 22.37 -5.88 -11.63
C VAL A 22 23.40 -5.21 -12.53
N ARG A 23 23.92 -4.05 -12.12
CA ARG A 23 25.01 -3.35 -12.80
C ARG A 23 26.16 -3.14 -11.82
N LEU A 24 27.34 -3.62 -12.22
CA LEU A 24 28.58 -3.57 -11.44
C LEU A 24 29.57 -2.66 -12.14
N GLU A 25 30.25 -1.81 -11.38
CA GLU A 25 31.33 -0.94 -11.84
C GLU A 25 32.62 -1.25 -11.05
N PHE A 26 33.71 -1.39 -11.77
CA PHE A 26 35.02 -1.69 -11.19
C PHE A 26 36.02 -0.57 -11.46
N ASP A 27 37.01 -0.43 -10.62
CA ASP A 27 38.11 0.54 -10.78
C ASP A 27 38.98 0.24 -12.00
N LYS A 28 39.03 -1.04 -12.45
CA LYS A 28 39.82 -1.54 -13.59
C LYS A 28 38.97 -2.34 -14.56
N ALA A 29 39.44 -2.40 -15.80
CA ALA A 29 38.89 -3.30 -16.80
C ALA A 29 39.10 -4.76 -16.42
N LEU A 30 38.06 -5.57 -16.50
CA LEU A 30 38.07 -6.98 -16.13
C LEU A 30 38.01 -7.90 -17.32
N GLN A 31 38.64 -9.09 -17.21
CA GLN A 31 38.41 -10.22 -18.10
C GLN A 31 37.28 -11.14 -17.65
N THR A 32 37.07 -11.29 -16.32
CA THR A 32 36.02 -12.13 -15.72
C THR A 32 35.39 -11.43 -14.55
N ALA A 33 34.11 -11.73 -14.29
CA ALA A 33 33.40 -11.39 -13.05
C ALA A 33 32.26 -12.39 -12.82
N SER A 34 31.99 -12.72 -11.57
CA SER A 34 30.85 -13.51 -11.12
C SER A 34 30.09 -12.77 -10.02
N ALA A 35 28.78 -12.94 -9.98
CA ALA A 35 27.95 -12.42 -8.90
C ALA A 35 26.78 -13.35 -8.59
N GLU A 36 26.30 -13.24 -7.36
CA GLU A 36 25.11 -13.93 -6.86
C GLU A 36 24.24 -12.94 -6.09
N LEU A 37 22.93 -12.99 -6.32
CA LEU A 37 21.94 -12.25 -5.55
C LEU A 37 21.12 -13.23 -4.70
N GLY A 38 21.30 -13.18 -3.38
CA GLY A 38 20.65 -14.13 -2.47
C GLY A 38 20.94 -15.59 -2.78
N GLY A 39 22.14 -15.89 -3.31
CA GLY A 39 22.55 -17.24 -3.73
C GLY A 39 22.15 -17.62 -5.16
N SER A 40 21.34 -16.80 -5.85
CA SER A 40 21.01 -17.01 -7.28
C SER A 40 22.08 -16.38 -8.15
N ALA A 41 22.64 -17.14 -9.10
CA ALA A 41 23.70 -16.66 -10.00
C ALA A 41 23.16 -15.56 -10.93
N VAL A 42 23.91 -14.45 -11.01
CA VAL A 42 23.67 -13.37 -11.98
C VAL A 42 24.40 -13.68 -13.26
N THR A 43 23.69 -13.75 -14.39
CA THR A 43 24.31 -13.96 -15.70
C THR A 43 24.94 -12.66 -16.21
N LEU A 44 26.18 -12.39 -15.77
CA LEU A 44 26.90 -11.16 -16.08
C LEU A 44 27.43 -11.13 -17.53
N THR A 45 27.26 -10.00 -18.17
CA THR A 45 27.80 -9.68 -19.49
C THR A 45 28.60 -8.38 -19.42
N LYS A 46 29.80 -8.40 -19.97
CA LYS A 46 30.65 -7.22 -20.10
C LYS A 46 30.03 -6.23 -21.08
N THR A 47 29.95 -4.95 -20.71
CA THR A 47 29.49 -3.89 -21.61
C THR A 47 30.63 -3.41 -22.53
N ALA A 48 30.38 -2.40 -23.39
CA ALA A 48 31.42 -1.76 -24.19
C ALA A 48 32.57 -1.17 -23.34
N ASP A 49 32.25 -0.71 -22.12
CA ASP A 49 33.26 -0.38 -21.10
C ASP A 49 33.61 -1.65 -20.31
N ALA A 50 34.83 -2.14 -20.46
CA ALA A 50 35.30 -3.35 -19.76
C ALA A 50 35.36 -3.22 -18.24
N LYS A 51 35.11 -2.02 -17.66
CA LYS A 51 34.95 -1.79 -16.22
C LYS A 51 33.49 -1.99 -15.76
N VAL A 52 32.54 -2.10 -16.69
CA VAL A 52 31.11 -2.18 -16.40
C VAL A 52 30.55 -3.52 -16.86
N TRP A 53 29.88 -4.21 -15.94
CA TRP A 53 29.21 -5.48 -16.17
C TRP A 53 27.75 -5.39 -15.79
N THR A 54 26.88 -6.01 -16.56
CA THR A 54 25.44 -6.05 -16.30
C THR A 54 24.92 -7.47 -16.44
N GLY A 55 23.87 -7.79 -15.72
CA GLY A 55 23.22 -9.09 -15.85
C GLY A 55 21.88 -9.12 -15.14
N ASP A 56 21.00 -9.99 -15.61
CA ASP A 56 19.67 -10.17 -15.03
C ASP A 56 19.67 -11.38 -14.11
N VAL A 57 18.86 -11.28 -13.07
CA VAL A 57 18.63 -12.36 -12.12
C VAL A 57 17.20 -12.28 -11.58
N VAL A 58 16.60 -13.43 -11.31
CA VAL A 58 15.30 -13.49 -10.62
C VAL A 58 15.56 -13.35 -9.13
N VAL A 59 14.83 -12.44 -8.49
CA VAL A 59 14.88 -12.21 -7.03
C VAL A 59 14.47 -13.49 -6.30
N PRO A 60 15.33 -14.09 -5.48
CA PRO A 60 15.00 -15.33 -4.76
C PRO A 60 13.97 -15.08 -3.66
N VAL A 61 13.30 -16.14 -3.25
CA VAL A 61 12.44 -16.12 -2.05
C VAL A 61 13.31 -15.90 -0.81
N SER A 62 12.90 -14.96 0.05
CA SER A 62 13.61 -14.60 1.27
C SER A 62 12.63 -14.13 2.34
N SER A 63 12.87 -14.44 3.60
CA SER A 63 12.14 -13.86 4.73
C SER A 63 12.66 -12.47 5.12
N GLU A 64 13.79 -12.05 4.55
CA GLU A 64 14.47 -10.81 4.90
C GLU A 64 13.89 -9.59 4.17
N LEU A 65 14.21 -8.40 4.66
CA LEU A 65 13.83 -7.13 4.01
C LEU A 65 14.64 -6.86 2.74
N THR A 66 15.84 -7.43 2.66
CA THR A 66 16.78 -7.24 1.56
C THR A 66 17.40 -8.55 1.13
N VAL A 67 17.85 -8.63 -0.11
CA VAL A 67 18.72 -9.72 -0.59
C VAL A 67 20.13 -9.20 -0.80
N GLY A 68 21.12 -9.91 -0.23
CA GLY A 68 22.54 -9.58 -0.36
C GLY A 68 23.07 -9.92 -1.75
N LEU A 69 23.90 -9.02 -2.28
CA LEU A 69 24.71 -9.26 -3.47
C LEU A 69 26.11 -9.73 -3.05
N VAL A 70 26.57 -10.80 -3.67
CA VAL A 70 27.94 -11.30 -3.55
C VAL A 70 28.62 -11.14 -4.88
N VAL A 71 29.73 -10.40 -4.97
CA VAL A 71 30.56 -10.27 -6.15
C VAL A 71 31.89 -10.95 -5.89
N LYS A 72 32.26 -11.92 -6.74
CA LYS A 72 33.43 -12.78 -6.52
C LYS A 72 34.09 -13.18 -7.85
N ASP A 73 35.23 -13.83 -7.76
CA ASP A 73 35.96 -14.43 -8.88
C ASP A 73 36.21 -13.46 -10.04
N TYR A 74 36.45 -12.17 -9.74
CA TYR A 74 36.72 -11.17 -10.76
C TYR A 74 38.22 -10.89 -10.89
N GLN A 75 38.68 -10.80 -12.14
CA GLN A 75 40.08 -10.62 -12.49
C GLN A 75 40.26 -9.47 -13.50
N ASP A 76 41.34 -8.67 -13.27
CA ASP A 76 41.75 -7.67 -14.26
C ASP A 76 42.41 -8.28 -15.48
N LEU A 77 42.67 -7.46 -16.50
CA LEU A 77 43.31 -7.91 -17.73
C LEU A 77 44.73 -8.45 -17.53
N SER A 78 45.35 -8.23 -16.37
CA SER A 78 46.65 -8.74 -15.98
C SER A 78 46.57 -10.01 -15.11
N GLY A 79 45.39 -10.54 -14.91
CA GLY A 79 45.14 -11.75 -14.12
C GLY A 79 45.12 -11.55 -12.58
N ASN A 80 45.15 -10.30 -12.10
CA ASN A 80 45.06 -10.06 -10.65
C ASN A 80 43.61 -10.26 -10.20
N THR A 81 43.39 -11.05 -9.16
CA THR A 81 42.07 -11.33 -8.59
C THR A 81 41.69 -10.28 -7.58
N GLY A 82 40.43 -9.79 -7.61
CA GLY A 82 39.83 -8.95 -6.60
C GLY A 82 39.33 -9.74 -5.38
N ALA A 83 39.12 -9.05 -4.27
CA ALA A 83 38.54 -9.62 -3.08
C ALA A 83 37.01 -9.74 -3.23
N GLU A 84 36.44 -10.78 -2.66
CA GLU A 84 34.97 -10.93 -2.60
C GLU A 84 34.33 -9.71 -1.91
N ASP A 85 33.22 -9.19 -2.49
CA ASP A 85 32.45 -8.10 -1.94
C ASP A 85 31.03 -8.58 -1.58
N ARG A 86 30.59 -8.24 -0.37
CA ARG A 86 29.26 -8.54 0.19
C ARG A 86 28.58 -7.29 0.77
N SER A 87 29.07 -6.11 0.44
CA SER A 87 28.63 -4.84 1.04
C SER A 87 27.34 -4.29 0.45
N HIS A 88 26.85 -4.89 -0.65
CA HIS A 88 25.68 -4.42 -1.37
C HIS A 88 24.48 -5.33 -1.15
N SER A 89 23.30 -4.74 -1.08
CA SER A 89 22.04 -5.46 -1.00
C SER A 89 20.92 -4.70 -1.72
N MET A 90 19.90 -5.42 -2.17
CA MET A 90 18.71 -4.86 -2.81
C MET A 90 17.50 -5.05 -1.89
N PRO A 91 16.68 -4.00 -1.63
CA PRO A 91 15.42 -4.14 -0.94
C PRO A 91 14.42 -5.01 -1.72
N ILE A 92 13.68 -5.85 -1.01
CA ILE A 92 12.57 -6.61 -1.60
C ILE A 92 11.30 -5.76 -1.46
N THR A 93 10.52 -5.68 -2.55
CA THR A 93 9.24 -4.98 -2.56
C THR A 93 8.29 -5.59 -1.51
N PRO A 94 7.80 -4.83 -0.54
CA PRO A 94 6.82 -5.30 0.41
C PRO A 94 5.43 -5.41 -0.24
N THR A 95 4.51 -6.12 0.40
CA THR A 95 3.11 -6.21 -0.05
C THR A 95 2.16 -5.81 1.05
N LEU A 96 1.04 -5.21 0.65
CA LEU A 96 -0.14 -4.97 1.46
C LEU A 96 -1.32 -5.71 0.84
N ALA A 97 -2.20 -6.25 1.66
CA ALA A 97 -3.47 -6.82 1.23
C ALA A 97 -4.57 -6.38 2.19
N ILE A 98 -5.72 -5.99 1.67
CA ILE A 98 -6.90 -5.60 2.44
C ILE A 98 -7.85 -6.78 2.46
N THR A 99 -8.29 -7.21 3.64
CA THR A 99 -9.39 -8.17 3.75
C THR A 99 -10.65 -7.53 3.17
N PRO A 100 -11.41 -8.23 2.31
CA PRO A 100 -12.63 -7.67 1.75
C PRO A 100 -13.52 -7.07 2.83
N VAL A 101 -13.87 -5.79 2.68
CA VAL A 101 -14.76 -5.10 3.61
C VAL A 101 -16.17 -5.65 3.40
N GLY A 102 -16.77 -6.19 4.46
CA GLY A 102 -18.14 -6.68 4.43
C GLY A 102 -19.15 -5.55 4.25
N ASN A 103 -20.44 -5.87 4.38
CA ASN A 103 -21.49 -4.87 4.35
C ASN A 103 -21.31 -3.86 5.49
N VAL A 104 -21.28 -2.57 5.14
CA VAL A 104 -21.24 -1.47 6.10
C VAL A 104 -22.62 -0.83 6.13
N ASP A 105 -23.26 -0.85 7.29
CA ASP A 105 -24.60 -0.34 7.50
C ASP A 105 -24.71 0.44 8.82
N SER A 106 -25.91 0.82 9.22
CA SER A 106 -26.13 1.59 10.44
C SER A 106 -25.67 0.88 11.74
N SER A 107 -25.44 -0.43 11.71
CA SER A 107 -25.03 -1.20 12.90
C SER A 107 -23.52 -1.14 13.15
N ASN A 108 -22.70 -0.90 12.10
CA ASN A 108 -21.24 -0.95 12.18
C ASN A 108 -20.53 0.30 11.60
N ALA A 109 -21.25 1.22 10.93
CA ALA A 109 -20.68 2.40 10.33
C ALA A 109 -19.97 3.33 11.33
N ALA A 110 -20.45 3.44 12.59
CA ALA A 110 -19.86 4.32 13.60
C ALA A 110 -18.49 3.82 14.14
N ALA A 111 -18.16 2.56 13.89
CA ALA A 111 -16.94 1.94 14.41
C ALA A 111 -16.31 1.00 13.37
N LEU A 112 -16.22 1.45 12.11
CA LEU A 112 -15.65 0.67 11.04
C LEU A 112 -14.15 0.46 11.26
N GLN A 113 -13.71 -0.78 11.20
CA GLN A 113 -12.30 -1.16 11.18
C GLN A 113 -11.97 -1.89 9.90
N ILE A 114 -10.83 -1.55 9.32
CA ILE A 114 -10.28 -2.23 8.16
C ILE A 114 -9.18 -3.17 8.65
N THR A 115 -9.17 -4.38 8.12
CA THR A 115 -8.18 -5.39 8.46
C THR A 115 -7.46 -5.86 7.20
N GLY A 116 -6.29 -6.43 7.40
CA GLY A 116 -5.54 -7.00 6.29
C GLY A 116 -4.29 -7.71 6.71
N THR A 117 -3.48 -8.04 5.72
CA THR A 117 -2.18 -8.68 5.89
C THR A 117 -1.13 -7.92 5.09
N SER A 118 0.12 -8.16 5.42
CA SER A 118 1.25 -7.55 4.72
C SER A 118 2.47 -8.46 4.78
N SER A 119 3.42 -8.22 3.92
CA SER A 119 4.76 -8.80 4.05
C SER A 119 5.79 -7.69 4.25
N ARG A 120 6.79 -7.94 5.10
CA ARG A 120 7.91 -7.02 5.36
C ARG A 120 7.54 -5.67 5.96
N PHE A 121 6.45 -5.64 6.73
CA PHE A 121 6.01 -4.45 7.49
C PHE A 121 5.99 -4.68 9.01
N ASP A 122 6.44 -5.81 9.50
CA ASP A 122 6.37 -6.14 10.94
C ASP A 122 6.87 -4.98 11.81
N GLY A 123 6.03 -4.53 12.75
CA GLY A 123 6.29 -3.39 13.63
C GLY A 123 6.14 -2.00 12.98
N GLN A 124 5.92 -1.92 11.65
CA GLN A 124 5.71 -0.65 10.96
C GLN A 124 4.24 -0.21 11.06
N THR A 125 4.02 1.08 10.85
CA THR A 125 2.67 1.67 10.81
C THR A 125 2.23 1.80 9.35
N VAL A 126 1.00 1.37 9.06
CA VAL A 126 0.31 1.65 7.81
C VAL A 126 -0.79 2.69 8.05
N SER A 127 -0.99 3.58 7.09
CA SER A 127 -2.12 4.51 7.09
C SER A 127 -3.29 3.91 6.31
N VAL A 128 -4.50 4.18 6.76
CA VAL A 128 -5.74 3.73 6.14
C VAL A 128 -6.60 4.95 5.88
N GLU A 129 -6.97 5.19 4.64
CA GLU A 129 -7.84 6.28 4.22
C GLU A 129 -9.10 5.73 3.56
N ILE A 130 -10.24 6.32 3.88
CA ILE A 130 -11.50 6.04 3.18
C ILE A 130 -11.87 7.29 2.37
N LYS A 131 -12.17 7.09 1.10
CA LYS A 131 -12.51 8.14 0.14
C LYS A 131 -13.85 7.82 -0.51
N ALA A 132 -14.64 8.84 -0.84
CA ALA A 132 -15.78 8.64 -1.74
C ALA A 132 -15.25 8.20 -3.11
N GLN A 133 -15.97 7.34 -3.80
CA GLN A 133 -15.55 6.84 -5.11
C GLN A 133 -15.26 7.99 -6.08
N GLY A 134 -14.06 7.98 -6.67
CA GLY A 134 -13.59 9.01 -7.59
C GLY A 134 -13.06 10.29 -6.92
N SER A 135 -13.06 10.37 -5.59
CA SER A 135 -12.49 11.50 -4.83
C SER A 135 -11.03 11.25 -4.46
N ALA A 136 -10.21 12.30 -4.52
CA ALA A 136 -8.85 12.27 -3.98
C ALA A 136 -8.80 12.55 -2.47
N THR A 137 -9.86 13.16 -1.90
CA THR A 137 -9.88 13.58 -0.49
C THR A 137 -10.42 12.46 0.40
N ALA A 138 -9.68 12.16 1.48
CA ALA A 138 -10.12 11.25 2.50
C ALA A 138 -11.27 11.87 3.33
N ILE A 139 -12.30 11.08 3.61
CA ILE A 139 -13.44 11.45 4.47
C ILE A 139 -13.29 10.84 5.87
N ALA A 140 -12.54 9.75 5.98
CA ALA A 140 -12.15 9.16 7.24
C ALA A 140 -10.73 8.62 7.11
N SER A 141 -9.99 8.59 8.20
CA SER A 141 -8.63 8.07 8.24
C SER A 141 -8.32 7.37 9.56
N GLY A 142 -7.46 6.39 9.48
CA GLY A 142 -6.97 5.63 10.62
C GLY A 142 -5.56 5.12 10.36
N SER A 143 -5.00 4.44 11.33
CA SER A 143 -3.69 3.78 11.20
C SER A 143 -3.71 2.41 11.86
N ALA A 144 -2.78 1.57 11.49
CA ALA A 144 -2.56 0.26 12.11
C ALA A 144 -1.07 0.01 12.30
N THR A 145 -0.69 -0.58 13.43
CA THR A 145 0.64 -1.19 13.58
C THR A 145 0.56 -2.64 13.11
N VAL A 146 1.42 -3.00 12.17
CA VAL A 146 1.52 -4.37 11.67
C VAL A 146 2.10 -5.26 12.75
N GLN A 147 1.40 -6.34 13.07
CA GLN A 147 1.85 -7.35 14.04
C GLN A 147 2.91 -8.27 13.43
N SER A 148 3.66 -8.95 14.30
CA SER A 148 4.53 -10.05 13.86
C SER A 148 3.70 -11.09 13.09
N GLY A 149 4.15 -11.42 11.87
CA GLY A 149 3.39 -12.27 10.94
C GLY A 149 2.49 -11.51 9.98
N GLY A 150 2.58 -10.17 9.96
CA GLY A 150 2.02 -9.31 8.91
C GLY A 150 0.55 -8.93 9.07
N ALA A 151 -0.18 -9.42 10.08
CA ALA A 151 -1.57 -9.03 10.29
C ALA A 151 -1.68 -7.59 10.82
N TRP A 152 -2.71 -6.85 10.39
CA TRP A 152 -2.99 -5.51 10.87
C TRP A 152 -4.49 -5.22 10.95
N THR A 153 -4.86 -4.33 11.87
CA THR A 153 -6.22 -3.83 12.07
C THR A 153 -6.15 -2.33 12.34
N SER A 154 -6.92 -1.54 11.58
CA SER A 154 -6.95 -0.09 11.74
C SER A 154 -7.58 0.33 13.07
N SER A 155 -7.28 1.57 13.49
CA SER A 155 -8.13 2.26 14.43
C SER A 155 -9.57 2.35 13.90
N MET A 156 -10.53 2.55 14.79
CA MET A 156 -11.94 2.74 14.42
C MET A 156 -12.10 4.05 13.62
N MET A 157 -12.92 4.00 12.59
CA MET A 157 -13.28 5.13 11.72
C MET A 157 -14.80 5.27 11.72
N ASP A 158 -15.29 6.49 11.89
CA ASP A 158 -16.73 6.77 11.91
C ASP A 158 -17.22 7.15 10.50
N MET A 159 -18.16 6.37 10.00
CA MET A 159 -18.83 6.55 8.72
C MET A 159 -20.34 6.80 8.88
N SER A 160 -20.83 7.00 10.12
CA SER A 160 -22.27 7.07 10.40
C SER A 160 -22.95 8.26 9.75
N ASP A 161 -22.24 9.38 9.56
CA ASP A 161 -22.76 10.60 8.93
C ASP A 161 -22.53 10.64 7.41
N GLN A 162 -21.98 9.57 6.83
CA GLN A 162 -21.70 9.54 5.39
C GLN A 162 -22.92 9.08 4.60
N LEU A 163 -23.02 9.54 3.36
CA LEU A 163 -24.11 9.15 2.45
C LEU A 163 -23.95 7.69 2.01
N ASN A 164 -25.08 7.03 1.74
CA ASN A 164 -25.05 5.71 1.11
C ASN A 164 -24.35 5.80 -0.25
N GLY A 165 -23.49 4.82 -0.56
CA GLY A 165 -22.72 4.83 -1.79
C GLY A 165 -21.49 3.93 -1.74
N THR A 166 -20.71 3.97 -2.81
CA THR A 166 -19.44 3.23 -2.90
C THR A 166 -18.29 4.10 -2.41
N TYR A 167 -17.44 3.49 -1.61
CA TYR A 167 -16.25 4.09 -1.05
C TYR A 167 -15.02 3.26 -1.39
N THR A 168 -13.87 3.91 -1.47
CA THR A 168 -12.57 3.26 -1.68
C THR A 168 -11.76 3.35 -0.40
N VAL A 169 -11.29 2.21 0.08
CA VAL A 169 -10.24 2.13 1.10
C VAL A 169 -8.90 2.15 0.40
N VAL A 170 -7.99 3.00 0.86
CA VAL A 170 -6.58 3.04 0.42
C VAL A 170 -5.71 2.82 1.63
N VAL A 171 -4.81 1.85 1.56
CA VAL A 171 -3.83 1.56 2.61
C VAL A 171 -2.44 1.81 2.04
N THR A 172 -1.64 2.61 2.75
CA THR A 172 -0.28 2.96 2.36
C THR A 172 0.67 2.76 3.53
N GLY A 173 1.84 2.23 3.26
CA GLY A 173 2.88 2.08 4.27
C GLY A 173 4.27 2.11 3.64
N THR A 174 5.26 2.47 4.46
CA THR A 174 6.68 2.40 4.11
C THR A 174 7.36 1.44 5.08
N ASN A 175 8.08 0.45 4.55
CA ASN A 175 8.76 -0.53 5.39
C ASN A 175 10.10 0.00 5.95
N ALA A 176 10.78 -0.80 6.77
CA ALA A 176 12.06 -0.42 7.38
C ALA A 176 13.23 -0.26 6.36
N SER A 177 13.06 -0.71 5.12
CA SER A 177 14.00 -0.47 4.00
C SER A 177 13.62 0.74 3.14
N ASN A 178 12.69 1.60 3.60
CA ASN A 178 12.16 2.77 2.90
C ASN A 178 11.51 2.45 1.53
N VAL A 179 10.92 1.26 1.40
CA VAL A 179 10.12 0.89 0.23
C VAL A 179 8.65 1.03 0.59
N GLU A 180 7.93 1.79 -0.24
CA GLU A 180 6.50 2.02 -0.10
C GLU A 180 5.70 0.90 -0.77
N ALA A 181 4.54 0.56 -0.18
CA ALA A 181 3.48 -0.20 -0.83
C ALA A 181 2.14 0.48 -0.59
N THR A 182 1.28 0.37 -1.59
CA THR A 182 -0.10 0.87 -1.54
C THR A 182 -1.05 -0.20 -2.06
N GLU A 183 -2.19 -0.36 -1.40
CA GLU A 183 -3.26 -1.28 -1.82
C GLU A 183 -4.61 -0.56 -1.68
N SER A 184 -5.59 -0.93 -2.52
CA SER A 184 -6.92 -0.34 -2.44
C SER A 184 -8.03 -1.34 -2.75
N THR A 185 -9.18 -1.15 -2.12
CA THR A 185 -10.40 -1.93 -2.38
C THR A 185 -11.64 -1.06 -2.21
N ASN A 186 -12.75 -1.47 -2.81
CA ASN A 186 -14.02 -0.77 -2.65
C ASN A 186 -14.94 -1.51 -1.70
N PHE A 187 -15.82 -0.76 -1.03
CA PHE A 187 -16.96 -1.28 -0.27
C PHE A 187 -18.18 -0.39 -0.47
N THR A 188 -19.35 -0.89 -0.07
CA THR A 188 -20.60 -0.15 -0.13
C THR A 188 -21.06 0.16 1.29
N LEU A 189 -21.39 1.44 1.54
CA LEU A 189 -22.10 1.90 2.71
C LEU A 189 -23.61 1.93 2.37
N ALA A 190 -24.41 1.20 3.12
CA ALA A 190 -25.86 1.04 2.91
C ALA A 190 -26.61 1.19 4.23
N GLN A 191 -26.65 2.40 4.79
CA GLN A 191 -27.37 2.71 6.01
C GLN A 191 -28.87 2.74 5.77
N ALA A 192 -29.65 2.35 6.78
CA ALA A 192 -31.11 2.50 6.71
C ALA A 192 -31.49 3.96 6.49
N LEU A 193 -32.42 4.19 5.56
CA LEU A 193 -32.92 5.53 5.27
C LEU A 193 -33.69 6.08 6.50
N PRO A 194 -33.69 7.41 6.71
CA PRO A 194 -34.54 8.03 7.72
C PRO A 194 -36.02 7.76 7.41
N THR A 195 -36.77 7.46 8.44
CA THR A 195 -38.22 7.26 8.34
C THR A 195 -38.96 8.38 9.08
N LEU A 196 -40.06 8.85 8.46
CA LEU A 196 -40.94 9.82 9.10
C LEU A 196 -41.65 9.13 10.27
N THR A 197 -41.44 9.62 11.49
CA THR A 197 -42.06 9.06 12.70
C THR A 197 -43.32 9.82 13.13
N ASN A 198 -43.39 11.11 12.79
CA ASN A 198 -44.52 11.93 13.16
C ASN A 198 -44.68 13.14 12.24
N ALA A 199 -45.92 13.54 11.99
CA ALA A 199 -46.28 14.76 11.28
C ALA A 199 -47.33 15.51 12.05
N ILE A 200 -47.06 16.75 12.45
CA ILE A 200 -47.94 17.58 13.24
C ILE A 200 -48.31 18.82 12.44
N PHE A 201 -49.60 19.09 12.35
CA PHE A 201 -50.11 20.27 11.71
C PHE A 201 -50.62 21.25 12.78
N ASN A 202 -50.25 22.52 12.67
CA ASN A 202 -50.71 23.54 13.61
C ASN A 202 -51.14 24.82 12.84
N PRO A 203 -52.44 25.19 12.86
CA PRO A 203 -53.52 24.48 13.55
C PRO A 203 -53.86 23.16 12.83
N THR A 204 -54.50 22.23 13.54
CA THR A 204 -54.92 20.92 13.00
C THR A 204 -56.03 21.02 11.89
N HIS A 205 -56.73 22.13 11.88
CA HIS A 205 -57.76 22.48 10.91
C HIS A 205 -57.55 23.92 10.47
N GLN A 206 -57.61 24.17 9.17
CA GLN A 206 -57.46 25.51 8.62
C GLN A 206 -58.38 25.71 7.42
N ALA A 207 -58.87 26.98 7.26
CA ALA A 207 -59.65 27.35 6.10
C ALA A 207 -58.80 27.42 4.82
N GLU A 208 -59.44 27.24 3.67
CA GLU A 208 -58.77 27.36 2.39
C GLU A 208 -58.06 28.72 2.23
N GLY A 209 -56.81 28.69 1.72
CA GLY A 209 -56.01 29.88 1.55
C GLY A 209 -55.31 30.38 2.79
N GLN A 210 -55.45 29.72 3.95
CA GLN A 210 -54.72 30.07 5.17
C GLN A 210 -53.50 29.19 5.35
N SER A 211 -52.49 29.74 6.05
CA SER A 211 -51.22 29.02 6.30
C SER A 211 -51.37 28.02 7.46
N VAL A 212 -50.75 26.88 7.30
CA VAL A 212 -50.54 25.88 8.37
C VAL A 212 -49.06 25.61 8.54
N THR A 213 -48.64 25.45 9.81
CA THR A 213 -47.27 25.02 10.14
C THR A 213 -47.23 23.50 10.19
N VAL A 214 -46.35 22.90 9.42
CA VAL A 214 -46.11 21.45 9.45
C VAL A 214 -44.78 21.20 10.18
N ARG A 215 -44.79 20.33 11.21
CA ARG A 215 -43.63 19.81 11.85
C ARG A 215 -43.48 18.32 11.55
N LEU A 216 -42.38 17.95 10.96
CA LEU A 216 -42.06 16.58 10.64
C LEU A 216 -40.94 16.08 11.59
N GLU A 217 -41.12 14.91 12.16
CA GLU A 217 -40.17 14.26 13.05
C GLU A 217 -39.68 12.97 12.36
N PHE A 218 -38.39 12.77 12.32
CA PHE A 218 -37.75 11.60 11.76
C PHE A 218 -36.97 10.83 12.81
N ASP A 219 -36.78 9.53 12.62
CA ASP A 219 -35.99 8.68 13.51
C ASP A 219 -34.50 8.98 13.46
N LYS A 220 -34.03 9.71 12.41
CA LYS A 220 -32.62 10.10 12.20
C LYS A 220 -32.51 11.54 11.72
N ALA A 221 -31.34 12.15 11.94
CA ALA A 221 -31.02 13.45 11.37
C ALA A 221 -31.08 13.42 9.84
N LEU A 222 -31.59 14.50 9.24
CA LEU A 222 -31.66 14.68 7.80
C LEU A 222 -30.63 15.72 7.35
N GLN A 223 -30.06 15.52 6.18
CA GLN A 223 -29.26 16.55 5.50
C GLN A 223 -30.17 17.58 4.78
N ALA A 224 -31.29 17.13 4.27
CA ALA A 224 -32.32 17.97 3.66
C ALA A 224 -33.70 17.30 3.79
N ALA A 225 -34.75 18.10 3.83
CA ALA A 225 -36.13 17.63 3.75
C ALA A 225 -36.95 18.59 2.88
N SER A 226 -37.88 18.05 2.13
CA SER A 226 -38.94 18.80 1.42
C SER A 226 -40.28 18.16 1.73
N ALA A 227 -41.32 18.95 1.77
CA ALA A 227 -42.69 18.49 1.91
C ALA A 227 -43.60 19.30 0.97
N GLU A 228 -44.59 18.65 0.36
CA GLU A 228 -45.65 19.26 -0.42
C GLU A 228 -46.99 18.96 0.28
N LEU A 229 -47.92 19.94 0.25
CA LEU A 229 -49.27 19.87 0.79
C LEU A 229 -50.30 19.86 -0.34
#